data_56ac5140a6cc1d34b3f15e9d731ea46b
#
_entry.id   56ac5140a6cc1d34b3f15e9d731ea46b
#
_cell.length_a   1.000
_cell.length_b   1.000
_cell.length_c   1.000
_cell.angle_alpha   90.00
_cell.angle_beta   90.00
_cell.angle_gamma   90.00
#
_symmetry.space_group_name_H-M   'P 1'
#
loop_
_entity.id
_entity.type
_entity.pdbx_description
1 polymer ?
#
loop_
_entity_poly.entity_id
_entity_poly.type
_entity_poly.pdbx_seq_one_letter_code
_entity_poly.pdbx_strand_id
1 'polypeptide(L)'
;QVEDIRELIGDLTLAKLQNIFNSIIKRQENKVDPIRSKFGKIEKEEVSLEDKMSDLELYAGTHHYFSFRGLLERQPGKIQVIVTFLAILELMKTGVITIEQEHLFDDIQITSLIYEEQQADGETGSSD
;
A
#
# COMPACT_ATOMS: atom_id res chain seq x y z
N GLN A 1 -10.68 29.04 6.41
CA GLN A 1 -10.70 28.19 7.58
C GLN A 1 -9.66 27.09 7.46
N VAL A 2 -8.97 26.89 8.54
CA VAL A 2 -7.90 25.88 8.53
C VAL A 2 -8.49 24.49 8.32
N GLU A 3 -9.61 24.24 8.93
CA GLU A 3 -10.23 22.93 8.79
C GLU A 3 -10.69 22.65 7.38
N ASP A 4 -11.19 23.67 6.71
CA ASP A 4 -11.63 23.51 5.32
C ASP A 4 -10.45 23.18 4.43
N ILE A 5 -9.31 23.80 4.71
CA ILE A 5 -8.12 23.57 3.92
C ILE A 5 -7.61 22.16 4.15
N ARG A 6 -7.63 21.69 5.40
CA ARG A 6 -7.20 20.35 5.70
C ARG A 6 -8.07 19.32 5.02
N GLU A 7 -9.36 19.56 5.02
CA GLU A 7 -10.29 18.67 4.38
C GLU A 7 -10.03 18.61 2.88
N LEU A 8 -9.80 19.75 2.28
CA LEU A 8 -9.52 19.82 0.86
C LEU A 8 -8.26 19.06 0.51
N ILE A 9 -7.21 19.23 1.30
CA ILE A 9 -5.96 18.55 1.05
C ILE A 9 -6.15 17.04 1.20
N GLY A 10 -6.91 16.62 2.19
CA GLY A 10 -7.19 15.21 2.38
C GLY A 10 -7.93 14.62 1.20
N ASP A 11 -8.90 15.38 0.68
CA ASP A 11 -9.67 14.91 -0.49
C ASP A 11 -8.78 14.80 -1.72
N LEU A 12 -7.87 15.75 -1.91
CA LEU A 12 -6.97 15.70 -3.05
C LEU A 12 -6.01 14.53 -2.94
N THR A 13 -5.55 14.23 -1.74
CA THR A 13 -4.66 13.11 -1.54
C THR A 13 -5.37 11.80 -1.82
N LEU A 14 -6.58 11.67 -1.33
CA LEU A 14 -7.36 10.47 -1.56
C LEU A 14 -7.64 10.29 -3.04
N ALA A 15 -7.95 11.39 -3.74
CA ALA A 15 -8.19 11.33 -5.17
C ALA A 15 -6.96 10.83 -5.91
N LYS A 16 -5.78 11.27 -5.49
CA LYS A 16 -4.56 10.82 -6.14
C LYS A 16 -4.31 9.34 -5.86
N LEU A 17 -4.56 8.89 -4.64
CA LEU A 17 -4.44 7.46 -4.33
C LEU A 17 -5.39 6.66 -5.22
N GLN A 18 -6.60 7.12 -5.37
CA GLN A 18 -7.58 6.44 -6.20
C GLN A 18 -7.18 6.40 -7.66
N ASN A 19 -6.62 7.49 -8.16
CA ASN A 19 -6.18 7.54 -9.54
C ASN A 19 -5.07 6.53 -9.80
N ILE A 20 -4.13 6.43 -8.89
CA ILE A 20 -3.05 5.46 -9.02
C ILE A 20 -3.63 4.05 -8.97
N PHE A 21 -4.50 3.81 -8.00
CA PHE A 21 -5.13 2.50 -7.84
C PHE A 21 -5.88 2.11 -9.11
N ASN A 22 -6.67 3.03 -9.66
CA ASN A 22 -7.45 2.75 -10.85
C ASN A 22 -6.56 2.41 -12.05
N SER A 23 -5.44 3.10 -12.18
CA SER A 23 -4.56 2.82 -13.29
C SER A 23 -3.93 1.44 -13.18
N ILE A 24 -3.64 1.02 -11.96
CA ILE A 24 -3.06 -0.30 -11.75
C ILE A 24 -4.09 -1.39 -11.97
N ILE A 25 -5.30 -1.18 -11.49
CA ILE A 25 -6.39 -2.14 -11.69
C ILE A 25 -6.66 -2.32 -13.18
N LYS A 26 -6.67 -1.23 -13.93
CA LYS A 26 -6.91 -1.30 -15.33
C LYS A 26 -5.84 -2.13 -16.03
N ARG A 27 -4.60 -1.96 -15.59
CA ARG A 27 -3.51 -2.73 -16.15
C ARG A 27 -3.64 -4.21 -15.81
N GLN A 28 -4.10 -4.51 -14.60
CA GLN A 28 -4.30 -5.90 -14.21
C GLN A 28 -5.39 -6.56 -15.04
N GLU A 29 -6.43 -5.81 -15.33
CA GLU A 29 -7.50 -6.36 -16.15
C GLU A 29 -7.02 -6.68 -17.57
N ASN A 30 -6.06 -5.93 -18.04
CA ASN A 30 -5.53 -6.16 -19.37
C ASN A 30 -4.55 -7.31 -19.40
N LYS A 31 -4.26 -7.89 -18.25
CA LYS A 31 -3.33 -9.00 -18.19
C LYS A 31 -4.04 -10.31 -17.96
N VAL A 32 -5.21 -10.46 -18.49
CA VAL A 32 -5.96 -11.70 -18.34
C VAL A 32 -5.16 -12.83 -18.97
N ASP A 33 -5.01 -13.91 -18.24
CA ASP A 33 -4.29 -15.07 -18.71
C ASP A 33 -5.25 -15.90 -19.56
N PRO A 34 -5.07 -15.96 -20.85
CA PRO A 34 -5.99 -16.70 -21.71
C PRO A 34 -6.06 -18.20 -21.39
N ILE A 35 -4.98 -18.75 -20.92
CA ILE A 35 -4.97 -20.17 -20.62
C ILE A 35 -5.81 -20.46 -19.39
N ARG A 36 -5.69 -19.64 -18.39
CA ARG A 36 -6.48 -19.78 -17.21
C ARG A 36 -7.94 -19.62 -17.52
N SER A 37 -8.25 -18.62 -18.29
CA SER A 37 -9.59 -18.35 -18.71
C SER A 37 -10.16 -19.50 -19.48
N LYS A 38 -9.36 -20.08 -20.34
CA LYS A 38 -9.77 -21.15 -21.20
C LYS A 38 -10.21 -22.38 -20.42
N PHE A 39 -9.54 -22.68 -19.35
CA PHE A 39 -9.88 -23.85 -18.56
C PHE A 39 -11.01 -23.59 -17.58
N GLY A 40 -11.50 -22.38 -17.55
CA GLY A 40 -12.63 -22.04 -16.70
C GLY A 40 -12.35 -22.19 -15.22
N LYS A 41 -11.10 -22.25 -14.87
CA LYS A 41 -10.80 -22.38 -13.49
C LYS A 41 -10.64 -21.04 -12.90
N ILE A 42 -11.62 -20.63 -12.19
CA ILE A 42 -11.52 -19.42 -11.44
C ILE A 42 -11.11 -19.85 -10.07
N GLU A 43 -9.86 -19.67 -9.77
CA GLU A 43 -9.41 -19.94 -8.47
C GLU A 43 -9.86 -18.84 -7.61
N LYS A 44 -10.63 -19.15 -6.62
CA LYS A 44 -11.04 -18.20 -5.67
C LYS A 44 -9.84 -17.88 -4.85
N GLU A 45 -9.36 -16.68 -5.01
CA GLU A 45 -8.29 -16.22 -4.21
C GLU A 45 -8.91 -15.68 -2.98
N GLU A 46 -8.62 -16.24 -1.87
CA GLU A 46 -9.11 -15.72 -0.62
C GLU A 46 -8.01 -14.92 0.02
N VAL A 47 -8.19 -13.63 0.09
CA VAL A 47 -7.21 -12.76 0.68
C VAL A 47 -7.87 -12.03 1.81
N SER A 48 -7.37 -12.24 3.01
CA SER A 48 -7.91 -11.60 4.18
C SER A 48 -7.36 -10.19 4.33
N LEU A 49 -8.23 -9.25 4.58
CA LEU A 49 -7.81 -7.87 4.83
C LEU A 49 -6.93 -7.82 6.07
N GLU A 50 -7.28 -8.58 7.09
CA GLU A 50 -6.52 -8.59 8.32
C GLU A 50 -5.13 -9.14 8.10
N ASP A 51 -5.01 -10.18 7.31
CA ASP A 51 -3.71 -10.74 7.01
C ASP A 51 -2.86 -9.75 6.24
N LYS A 52 -3.47 -9.07 5.30
CA LYS A 52 -2.75 -8.08 4.52
C LYS A 52 -2.30 -6.92 5.40
N MET A 53 -3.14 -6.51 6.33
CA MET A 53 -2.76 -5.45 7.25
C MET A 53 -1.59 -5.89 8.12
N SER A 54 -1.59 -7.12 8.58
CA SER A 54 -0.48 -7.64 9.38
C SER A 54 0.80 -7.67 8.58
N ASP A 55 0.71 -8.11 7.33
CA ASP A 55 1.88 -8.15 6.47
C ASP A 55 2.44 -6.75 6.25
N LEU A 56 1.57 -5.79 6.03
CA LEU A 56 2.00 -4.42 5.80
C LEU A 56 2.57 -3.79 7.06
N GLU A 57 2.04 -4.16 8.22
CA GLU A 57 2.60 -3.67 9.46
C GLU A 57 4.01 -4.17 9.66
N LEU A 58 4.25 -5.44 9.34
CA LEU A 58 5.59 -5.98 9.43
C LEU A 58 6.53 -5.25 8.46
N TYR A 59 6.03 -5.01 7.27
CA TYR A 59 6.83 -4.30 6.27
C TYR A 59 7.14 -2.89 6.74
N ALA A 60 6.14 -2.21 7.30
CA ALA A 60 6.32 -0.84 7.77
C ALA A 60 7.29 -0.78 8.95
N GLY A 61 7.39 -1.85 9.70
CA GLY A 61 8.32 -1.89 10.81
C GLY A 61 9.77 -1.83 10.38
N THR A 62 10.05 -2.26 9.16
CA THR A 62 11.41 -2.31 8.66
C THR A 62 11.67 -1.39 7.47
N HIS A 63 10.65 -0.69 6.99
CA HIS A 63 10.80 0.23 5.85
C HIS A 63 10.22 1.56 6.24
N HIS A 64 11.07 2.56 6.39
CA HIS A 64 10.63 3.88 6.81
C HIS A 64 9.78 4.55 5.73
N TYR A 65 10.22 4.43 4.49
CA TYR A 65 9.51 5.04 3.36
C TYR A 65 9.34 4.02 2.27
N PHE A 66 8.22 4.04 1.62
CA PHE A 66 8.04 3.14 0.47
C PHE A 66 6.99 3.71 -0.48
N SER A 67 7.02 3.21 -1.68
CA SER A 67 6.19 3.71 -2.76
C SER A 67 4.81 3.08 -2.74
N PHE A 68 3.80 3.90 -2.81
CA PHE A 68 2.42 3.42 -2.90
C PHE A 68 2.22 2.65 -4.21
N ARG A 69 2.62 3.28 -5.32
CA ARG A 69 2.46 2.63 -6.62
C ARG A 69 3.26 1.34 -6.67
N GLY A 70 4.48 1.37 -6.20
CA GLY A 70 5.33 0.18 -6.22
C GLY A 70 4.73 -0.95 -5.42
N LEU A 71 4.15 -0.63 -4.27
CA LEU A 71 3.55 -1.65 -3.44
C LEU A 71 2.38 -2.32 -4.15
N LEU A 72 1.52 -1.53 -4.78
CA LEU A 72 0.39 -2.10 -5.49
C LEU A 72 0.82 -2.86 -6.73
N GLU A 73 1.82 -2.37 -7.42
CA GLU A 73 2.28 -3.03 -8.65
C GLU A 73 2.90 -4.38 -8.39
N ARG A 74 3.40 -4.60 -7.19
CA ARG A 74 4.01 -5.88 -6.86
C ARG A 74 3.01 -6.95 -6.51
N GLN A 75 1.74 -6.60 -6.37
CA GLN A 75 0.72 -7.58 -6.00
C GLN A 75 0.42 -8.47 -7.19
N PRO A 76 0.21 -9.76 -6.95
CA PRO A 76 0.09 -10.71 -8.06
C PRO A 76 -1.20 -10.68 -8.84
N GLY A 77 -2.22 -10.04 -8.36
CA GLY A 77 -3.47 -10.05 -9.08
C GLY A 77 -4.40 -8.96 -8.62
N LYS A 78 -5.51 -8.83 -9.31
CA LYS A 78 -6.46 -7.76 -9.06
C LYS A 78 -6.99 -7.77 -7.63
N ILE A 79 -7.34 -8.95 -7.13
CA ILE A 79 -7.88 -9.06 -5.77
C ILE A 79 -6.84 -8.62 -4.75
N GLN A 80 -5.58 -9.01 -4.95
CA GLN A 80 -4.53 -8.61 -4.04
C GLN A 80 -4.30 -7.11 -4.08
N VAL A 81 -4.41 -6.49 -5.25
CA VAL A 81 -4.27 -5.05 -5.36
C VAL A 81 -5.39 -4.36 -4.56
N ILE A 82 -6.61 -4.85 -4.71
CA ILE A 82 -7.76 -4.25 -4.02
C ILE A 82 -7.57 -4.36 -2.51
N VAL A 83 -7.24 -5.54 -2.03
CA VAL A 83 -7.10 -5.76 -0.59
C VAL A 83 -5.93 -4.94 -0.04
N THR A 84 -4.85 -4.82 -0.81
CA THR A 84 -3.71 -4.03 -0.37
C THR A 84 -4.09 -2.56 -0.26
N PHE A 85 -4.86 -2.05 -1.22
CA PHE A 85 -5.30 -0.66 -1.18
C PHE A 85 -6.17 -0.43 0.06
N LEU A 86 -7.11 -1.34 0.32
CA LEU A 86 -7.96 -1.21 1.49
C LEU A 86 -7.17 -1.27 2.78
N ALA A 87 -6.17 -2.15 2.82
CA ALA A 87 -5.33 -2.26 4.00
C ALA A 87 -4.54 -0.97 4.24
N ILE A 88 -4.06 -0.34 3.17
CA ILE A 88 -3.35 0.92 3.30
C ILE A 88 -4.25 1.98 3.90
N LEU A 89 -5.49 2.05 3.42
CA LEU A 89 -6.43 3.05 3.96
C LEU A 89 -6.70 2.81 5.44
N GLU A 90 -6.83 1.55 5.83
CA GLU A 90 -7.06 1.24 7.24
C GLU A 90 -5.85 1.58 8.10
N LEU A 91 -4.67 1.29 7.61
CA LEU A 91 -3.46 1.59 8.37
C LEU A 91 -3.21 3.08 8.50
N MET A 92 -3.68 3.86 7.54
CA MET A 92 -3.64 5.30 7.65
C MET A 92 -4.57 5.77 8.76
N LYS A 93 -5.72 5.16 8.83
CA LYS A 93 -6.70 5.51 9.83
C LYS A 93 -6.21 5.19 11.23
N THR A 94 -5.52 4.10 11.39
CA THR A 94 -5.05 3.66 12.69
C THR A 94 -3.70 4.24 13.08
N GLY A 95 -3.11 5.03 12.21
CA GLY A 95 -1.87 5.72 12.55
C GLY A 95 -0.61 4.93 12.36
N VAL A 96 -0.66 3.85 11.61
CA VAL A 96 0.53 3.05 11.35
C VAL A 96 1.37 3.68 10.24
N ILE A 97 0.71 4.27 9.26
CA ILE A 97 1.40 4.90 8.15
C ILE A 97 0.76 6.24 7.84
N THR A 98 1.48 7.07 7.13
CA THR A 98 0.95 8.33 6.67
C THR A 98 1.45 8.57 5.25
N ILE A 99 0.84 9.54 4.59
CA ILE A 99 1.14 9.84 3.20
C ILE A 99 1.90 11.14 3.13
N GLU A 100 2.96 11.16 2.34
CA GLU A 100 3.70 12.39 2.11
C GLU A 100 3.10 13.12 0.93
N GLN A 101 2.98 14.40 1.06
CA GLN A 101 2.44 15.20 0.00
C GLN A 101 3.42 15.35 -1.15
N GLU A 102 4.70 15.28 -0.87
CA GLU A 102 5.66 15.42 -1.87
C GLU A 102 5.91 14.15 -2.47
N HIS A 103 6.02 14.00 -3.70
CA HIS A 103 6.17 12.74 -4.32
C HIS A 103 6.80 12.86 -5.66
N LEU A 104 7.26 11.75 -6.16
CA LEU A 104 7.82 11.68 -7.46
C LEU A 104 6.70 11.51 -8.45
N PHE A 105 7.04 11.46 -9.71
CA PHE A 105 6.06 11.38 -10.77
C PHE A 105 5.04 10.30 -10.55
N ASP A 106 3.81 10.63 -10.63
CA ASP A 106 2.71 9.66 -10.57
C ASP A 106 2.79 8.70 -9.41
N ASP A 107 3.31 9.13 -8.30
CA ASP A 107 3.43 8.26 -7.16
C ASP A 107 3.21 9.04 -5.90
N ILE A 108 3.06 8.32 -4.81
CA ILE A 108 2.91 8.90 -3.49
C ILE A 108 3.82 8.11 -2.58
N GLN A 109 4.54 8.80 -1.74
CA GLN A 109 5.40 8.14 -0.77
C GLN A 109 4.62 7.89 0.50
N ILE A 110 4.71 6.67 0.99
CA ILE A 110 4.13 6.29 2.27
C ILE A 110 5.24 6.35 3.31
N THR A 111 4.93 6.92 4.45
CA THR A 111 5.89 7.00 5.54
C THR A 111 5.38 6.15 6.68
N SER A 112 6.24 5.28 7.18
CA SER A 112 5.88 4.44 8.30
C SER A 112 6.02 5.21 9.60
N LEU A 113 5.02 5.16 10.44
CA LEU A 113 5.05 5.79 11.75
C LEU A 113 5.47 4.80 12.83
N ILE A 114 5.73 3.55 12.44
CA ILE A 114 6.17 2.53 13.40
C ILE A 114 7.54 1.96 13.03
N TYR A 115 8.23 2.61 12.12
CA TYR A 115 9.54 2.14 11.68
C TYR A 115 10.54 2.19 12.83
N GLU A 116 11.29 1.10 13.00
CA GLU A 116 12.34 1.07 13.99
C GLU A 116 13.60 0.64 13.28
N GLU A 117 14.62 1.47 13.44
CA GLU A 117 15.86 1.16 12.81
C GLU A 117 16.41 -0.11 13.39
N GLN A 118 16.71 -1.04 12.53
CA GLN A 118 17.21 -2.25 13.02
C GLN A 118 18.58 -2.08 13.37
N GLN A 119 18.92 -2.24 14.34
CA GLN A 119 20.09 -1.98 14.78
C GLN A 119 20.82 -2.98 14.80
N ALA A 120 20.89 -3.19 14.08
CA ALA A 120 21.62 -3.97 14.13
C ALA A 120 22.30 -3.55 15.14
N ASP A 121 21.88 -2.95 15.10
CA ASP A 121 22.07 -2.41 15.80
C ASP A 121 22.22 -2.95 16.68
N GLY A 122 21.81 -3.41 16.60
CA GLY A 122 21.84 -3.97 17.34
C GLY A 122 23.07 -4.37 17.60
N GLU A 123 23.49 -4.31 17.05
CA GLU A 123 24.41 -4.66 17.20
C GLU A 123 24.86 -4.18 18.11
N THR A 124 24.52 -3.63 18.20
CA THR A 124 24.77 -3.21 18.96
C THR A 124 24.53 -3.47 19.96
N GLY A 125 24.08 -3.60 20.04
CA GLY A 125 23.70 -3.85 20.85
C GLY A 125 24.34 -4.33 21.54
N SER A 126 24.73 -4.36 21.22
CA SER A 126 25.12 -4.70 21.70
C SER A 126 25.70 -4.51 22.62
N SER A 127 25.77 -4.12 22.63
CA SER A 127 26.18 -3.93 23.32
C SER A 127 26.14 -3.94 24.30
N ASP A 128 25.94 -3.98 24.39
CA ASP A 128 25.70 -4.05 25.10
C ASP A 128 25.76 -4.35 25.82
#